data_74b7cab113ec354fa9645fbb4c073a9b
#
_entry.id   74b7cab113ec354fa9645fbb4c073a9b
#
_cell.length_a   1.000
_cell.length_b   1.000
_cell.length_c   1.000
_cell.angle_alpha   90.00
_cell.angle_beta   90.00
_cell.angle_gamma   90.00
#
_symmetry.space_group_name_H-M   'P 1'
#
loop_
_entity.id
_entity.type
_entity.pdbx_description
1 polymer ?
#
loop_
_entity_poly.entity_id
_entity_poly.type
_entity_poly.pdbx_seq_one_letter_code
_entity_poly.pdbx_strand_id
1 'polypeptide(L)'
;MTNLHRQVLMAATAAACGVASIALMGQTKPASGAVLEGATDIHVHTLPDDRPRALDGIEAARQARARGMRAIVLKNHYESTAGLAYLVRTLVPGIAVFGGIDLNRTVGGINPAAVEHMTRVTGGFGRIVWMPTFDAENQVRYSKESRPSVSVSRSGQLLPEVRQVIGLIAKHNLVLATGHSSAEEGLMLLQEAQRQGVQRMVVTHAMNAPIAMSVAQMQQAAKLGAFIEFVGSSPVAADARTRYDGFADAIRKVGPAFCILSSDLGQMGNPLPADGFGAFLLALRERGLTAAEIDRMAKENPAQLLGL
;
A
#
# COMPACT_ATOMS: atom_id res chain seq x y z
N MET A 1 -13.81 -65.98 -64.68
CA MET A 1 -15.21 -65.58 -64.95
C MET A 1 -15.36 -64.09 -64.57
N THR A 2 -15.61 -63.34 -65.62
CA THR A 2 -16.33 -62.09 -65.81
C THR A 2 -15.97 -60.86 -64.95
N ASN A 3 -15.25 -59.91 -65.58
CA ASN A 3 -15.66 -58.64 -66.19
C ASN A 3 -16.60 -57.80 -65.34
N LEU A 4 -16.19 -56.55 -64.96
CA LEU A 4 -16.74 -55.35 -65.62
C LEU A 4 -16.02 -54.07 -65.20
N HIS A 5 -15.58 -53.36 -66.28
CA HIS A 5 -15.13 -51.97 -66.25
C HIS A 5 -16.20 -51.00 -65.72
N ARG A 6 -15.83 -49.97 -65.04
CA ARG A 6 -16.39 -48.61 -65.29
C ARG A 6 -15.40 -47.54 -64.84
N GLN A 7 -15.00 -46.72 -65.76
CA GLN A 7 -14.35 -45.44 -65.68
C GLN A 7 -15.27 -44.44 -64.96
N VAL A 8 -14.72 -43.61 -64.05
CA VAL A 8 -15.31 -42.35 -63.73
C VAL A 8 -14.22 -41.27 -63.58
N LEU A 9 -14.43 -40.24 -64.33
CA LEU A 9 -13.74 -38.99 -64.55
C LEU A 9 -13.01 -38.40 -63.42
N MET A 10 -11.77 -37.90 -63.68
CA MET A 10 -11.06 -36.88 -62.91
C MET A 10 -11.81 -35.55 -62.95
N ALA A 11 -12.09 -34.95 -61.79
CA ALA A 11 -12.34 -33.54 -61.63
C ALA A 11 -11.31 -32.96 -60.74
N ALA A 12 -10.36 -32.21 -61.29
CA ALA A 12 -9.37 -31.43 -60.56
C ALA A 12 -10.06 -30.19 -60.00
N THR A 13 -10.16 -30.11 -58.68
CA THR A 13 -10.49 -28.87 -57.97
C THR A 13 -9.24 -28.29 -57.36
N ALA A 14 -8.78 -27.16 -57.87
CA ALA A 14 -7.74 -26.34 -57.32
C ALA A 14 -8.19 -25.77 -55.98
N ALA A 15 -7.59 -26.25 -54.87
CA ALA A 15 -7.75 -25.62 -53.58
C ALA A 15 -6.79 -24.42 -53.48
N ALA A 16 -7.32 -23.21 -53.51
CA ALA A 16 -6.61 -21.97 -53.24
C ALA A 16 -6.24 -21.95 -51.75
N CYS A 17 -4.93 -22.06 -51.45
CA CYS A 17 -4.40 -21.79 -50.12
C CYS A 17 -4.56 -20.30 -49.81
N GLY A 18 -5.62 -19.94 -49.10
CA GLY A 18 -5.73 -18.63 -48.45
C GLY A 18 -4.78 -18.58 -47.26
N VAL A 19 -3.67 -17.86 -47.41
CA VAL A 19 -2.79 -17.50 -46.27
C VAL A 19 -3.58 -16.48 -45.44
N ALA A 20 -4.20 -16.95 -44.38
CA ALA A 20 -4.74 -16.06 -43.35
C ALA A 20 -3.58 -15.40 -42.63
N SER A 21 -3.35 -14.12 -42.92
CA SER A 21 -2.46 -13.26 -42.11
C SER A 21 -3.05 -13.16 -40.73
N ILE A 22 -2.46 -13.89 -39.75
CA ILE A 22 -2.73 -13.70 -38.34
C ILE A 22 -2.10 -12.35 -38.00
N ALA A 23 -2.94 -11.30 -38.00
CA ALA A 23 -2.55 -10.02 -37.42
C ALA A 23 -2.19 -10.30 -35.96
N LEU A 24 -0.92 -10.07 -35.62
CA LEU A 24 -0.42 -10.04 -34.25
C LEU A 24 -1.16 -8.91 -33.55
N MET A 25 -2.28 -9.20 -32.92
CA MET A 25 -2.95 -8.27 -32.03
C MET A 25 -1.96 -7.99 -30.90
N GLY A 26 -1.31 -6.83 -30.98
CA GLY A 26 -0.49 -6.33 -29.87
C GLY A 26 -1.31 -6.43 -28.60
N GLN A 27 -0.82 -7.17 -27.62
CA GLN A 27 -1.42 -7.21 -26.29
C GLN A 27 -1.41 -5.77 -25.77
N THR A 28 -2.55 -5.09 -25.88
CA THR A 28 -2.75 -3.84 -25.14
C THR A 28 -2.58 -4.17 -23.67
N LYS A 29 -1.55 -3.60 -23.04
CA LYS A 29 -1.41 -3.64 -21.56
C LYS A 29 -2.79 -3.36 -20.99
N PRO A 30 -3.32 -4.19 -20.06
CA PRO A 30 -4.61 -3.90 -19.45
C PRO A 30 -4.61 -2.46 -18.93
N ALA A 31 -5.73 -1.77 -19.04
CA ALA A 31 -5.83 -0.34 -18.65
C ALA A 31 -5.27 -0.07 -17.24
N SER A 32 -5.40 -1.03 -16.31
CA SER A 32 -4.79 -0.99 -14.97
C SER A 32 -3.26 -1.02 -14.98
N GLY A 33 -2.61 -1.59 -15.98
CA GLY A 33 -1.15 -1.64 -16.06
C GLY A 33 -0.51 -0.28 -16.35
N ALA A 34 -1.13 0.55 -17.19
CA ALA A 34 -0.60 1.86 -17.53
C ALA A 34 -0.62 2.85 -16.33
N VAL A 35 -1.61 2.77 -15.45
CA VAL A 35 -1.73 3.67 -14.28
C VAL A 35 -0.73 3.31 -13.18
N LEU A 36 -0.22 2.07 -13.15
CA LEU A 36 0.75 1.60 -12.17
C LEU A 36 2.20 1.84 -12.56
N GLU A 37 2.50 2.21 -13.79
CA GLU A 37 3.87 2.49 -14.23
C GLU A 37 4.51 3.59 -13.37
N GLY A 38 5.60 3.26 -12.68
CA GLY A 38 6.28 4.16 -11.75
C GLY A 38 5.59 4.32 -10.38
N ALA A 39 4.46 3.68 -10.13
CA ALA A 39 3.74 3.80 -8.87
C ALA A 39 4.50 3.18 -7.70
N THR A 40 4.22 3.67 -6.50
CA THR A 40 4.77 3.18 -5.24
C THR A 40 3.63 2.91 -4.26
N ASP A 41 3.51 1.66 -3.81
CA ASP A 41 2.52 1.26 -2.81
C ASP A 41 3.20 1.12 -1.45
N ILE A 42 2.81 1.98 -0.49
CA ILE A 42 3.43 2.00 0.84
C ILE A 42 2.75 1.07 1.85
N HIS A 43 1.77 0.26 1.43
CA HIS A 43 0.93 -0.50 2.35
C HIS A 43 0.49 -1.85 1.74
N VAL A 44 1.41 -2.82 1.73
CA VAL A 44 1.18 -4.15 1.13
C VAL A 44 1.34 -5.23 2.20
N HIS A 45 0.28 -6.03 2.42
CA HIS A 45 0.30 -7.16 3.34
C HIS A 45 0.66 -8.46 2.62
N THR A 46 1.55 -9.26 3.20
CA THR A 46 2.04 -10.50 2.58
C THR A 46 2.37 -11.58 3.62
N LEU A 47 2.46 -12.83 3.15
CA LEU A 47 3.13 -13.88 3.91
C LEU A 47 4.66 -13.63 3.94
N PRO A 48 5.34 -14.12 5.00
CA PRO A 48 4.80 -14.75 6.20
C PRO A 48 4.08 -13.73 7.09
N ASP A 49 2.97 -14.14 7.72
CA ASP A 49 2.21 -13.35 8.68
C ASP A 49 1.52 -14.31 9.66
N ASP A 50 1.07 -13.84 10.80
CA ASP A 50 0.30 -14.61 11.80
C ASP A 50 -1.15 -14.90 11.34
N ARG A 51 -1.54 -14.37 10.21
CA ARG A 51 -2.87 -14.53 9.60
C ARG A 51 -2.79 -14.88 8.12
N PRO A 52 -3.83 -15.49 7.54
CA PRO A 52 -3.83 -15.84 6.13
C PRO A 52 -3.69 -14.61 5.24
N ARG A 53 -2.77 -14.69 4.26
CA ARG A 53 -2.56 -13.70 3.20
C ARG A 53 -2.71 -14.35 1.83
N ALA A 54 -3.07 -13.56 0.83
CA ALA A 54 -3.32 -14.06 -0.52
C ALA A 54 -2.03 -14.42 -1.29
N LEU A 55 -0.88 -13.86 -0.88
CA LEU A 55 0.41 -14.07 -1.54
C LEU A 55 1.55 -13.78 -0.57
N ASP A 56 2.74 -14.26 -0.92
CA ASP A 56 3.97 -13.91 -0.20
C ASP A 56 4.63 -12.63 -0.74
N GLY A 57 5.65 -12.15 -0.03
CA GLY A 57 6.35 -10.91 -0.38
C GLY A 57 7.10 -11.00 -1.72
N ILE A 58 7.58 -12.18 -2.11
CA ILE A 58 8.30 -12.39 -3.37
C ILE A 58 7.33 -12.27 -4.54
N GLU A 59 6.17 -12.91 -4.43
CA GLU A 59 5.14 -12.84 -5.46
C GLU A 59 4.53 -11.44 -5.57
N ALA A 60 4.30 -10.75 -4.45
CA ALA A 60 3.87 -9.36 -4.44
C ALA A 60 4.85 -8.45 -5.20
N ALA A 61 6.16 -8.61 -4.96
CA ALA A 61 7.19 -7.84 -5.66
C ALA A 61 7.28 -8.20 -7.16
N ARG A 62 7.13 -9.47 -7.53
CA ARG A 62 7.10 -9.91 -8.94
C ARG A 62 5.94 -9.28 -9.69
N GLN A 63 4.74 -9.30 -9.11
CA GLN A 63 3.55 -8.70 -9.71
C GLN A 63 3.68 -7.19 -9.84
N ALA A 64 4.12 -6.51 -8.79
CA ALA A 64 4.36 -5.07 -8.80
C ALA A 64 5.38 -4.70 -9.90
N ARG A 65 6.52 -5.40 -9.97
CA ARG A 65 7.52 -5.21 -11.03
C ARG A 65 6.94 -5.44 -12.44
N ALA A 66 6.17 -6.51 -12.63
CA ALA A 66 5.54 -6.81 -13.92
C ALA A 66 4.56 -5.73 -14.38
N ARG A 67 3.99 -4.96 -13.45
CA ARG A 67 3.14 -3.79 -13.72
C ARG A 67 3.93 -2.48 -13.85
N GLY A 68 5.27 -2.51 -13.80
CA GLY A 68 6.14 -1.34 -13.91
C GLY A 68 6.17 -0.47 -12.65
N MET A 69 5.74 -0.96 -11.50
CA MET A 69 5.80 -0.21 -10.25
C MET A 69 7.24 0.06 -9.83
N ARG A 70 7.48 1.22 -9.21
CA ARG A 70 8.78 1.65 -8.71
C ARG A 70 9.16 0.99 -7.40
N ALA A 71 8.20 0.91 -6.47
CA ALA A 71 8.45 0.38 -5.14
C ALA A 71 7.20 -0.18 -4.47
N ILE A 72 7.41 -1.08 -3.50
CA ILE A 72 6.41 -1.51 -2.53
C ILE A 72 7.00 -1.47 -1.11
N VAL A 73 6.13 -1.28 -0.10
CA VAL A 73 6.49 -1.46 1.31
C VAL A 73 5.70 -2.63 1.88
N LEU A 74 6.41 -3.63 2.37
CA LEU A 74 5.83 -4.79 3.04
C LEU A 74 5.45 -4.42 4.47
N LYS A 75 4.20 -4.63 4.83
CA LYS A 75 3.65 -4.32 6.14
C LYS A 75 2.99 -5.53 6.76
N ASN A 76 3.51 -5.96 7.92
CA ASN A 76 2.88 -6.96 8.77
C ASN A 76 2.69 -6.37 10.18
N HIS A 77 1.65 -6.83 10.89
CA HIS A 77 1.25 -6.16 12.12
C HIS A 77 2.06 -6.58 13.35
N TYR A 78 2.73 -7.73 13.33
CA TYR A 78 3.26 -8.34 14.53
C TYR A 78 4.75 -8.63 14.52
N GLU A 79 5.45 -8.18 13.46
CA GLU A 79 6.90 -8.35 13.31
C GLU A 79 7.51 -7.20 12.49
N SER A 80 8.84 -7.09 12.51
CA SER A 80 9.54 -6.20 11.57
C SER A 80 9.73 -6.89 10.23
N THR A 81 9.34 -6.21 9.16
CA THR A 81 9.47 -6.69 7.78
C THR A 81 10.78 -6.26 7.10
N ALA A 82 11.72 -5.65 7.83
CA ALA A 82 12.99 -5.18 7.26
C ALA A 82 13.84 -6.35 6.71
N GLY A 83 13.90 -7.48 7.42
CA GLY A 83 14.60 -8.69 6.94
C GLY A 83 13.93 -9.33 5.74
N LEU A 84 12.59 -9.37 5.72
CA LEU A 84 11.82 -9.84 4.57
C LEU A 84 12.09 -8.96 3.34
N ALA A 85 12.09 -7.64 3.50
CA ALA A 85 12.38 -6.70 2.42
C ALA A 85 13.78 -6.94 1.82
N TYR A 86 14.80 -7.24 2.65
CA TYR A 86 16.14 -7.60 2.19
C TYR A 86 16.11 -8.86 1.30
N LEU A 87 15.46 -9.92 1.76
CA LEU A 87 15.37 -11.17 0.99
C LEU A 87 14.60 -10.98 -0.31
N VAL A 88 13.45 -10.30 -0.26
CA VAL A 88 12.63 -10.05 -1.45
C VAL A 88 13.38 -9.20 -2.48
N ARG A 89 14.10 -8.15 -2.08
CA ARG A 89 14.93 -7.35 -3.00
C ARG A 89 16.02 -8.17 -3.66
N THR A 90 16.63 -9.09 -2.93
CA THR A 90 17.68 -9.97 -3.46
C THR A 90 17.12 -10.91 -4.53
N LEU A 91 15.91 -11.44 -4.31
CA LEU A 91 15.28 -12.42 -5.18
C LEU A 91 14.50 -11.80 -6.35
N VAL A 92 14.10 -10.54 -6.23
CA VAL A 92 13.32 -9.82 -7.26
C VAL A 92 14.00 -8.48 -7.58
N PRO A 93 15.12 -8.50 -8.33
CA PRO A 93 15.79 -7.28 -8.74
C PRO A 93 14.92 -6.46 -9.70
N GLY A 94 15.12 -5.14 -9.74
CA GLY A 94 14.41 -4.22 -10.64
C GLY A 94 13.15 -3.60 -10.05
N ILE A 95 12.86 -3.84 -8.76
CA ILE A 95 11.87 -3.10 -7.97
C ILE A 95 12.47 -2.76 -6.60
N ALA A 96 12.19 -1.59 -6.07
CA ALA A 96 12.55 -1.26 -4.70
C ALA A 96 11.53 -1.87 -3.73
N VAL A 97 12.02 -2.63 -2.73
CA VAL A 97 11.16 -3.21 -1.68
C VAL A 97 11.67 -2.70 -0.33
N PHE A 98 10.77 -2.18 0.46
CA PHE A 98 11.04 -1.72 1.82
C PHE A 98 10.16 -2.48 2.80
N GLY A 99 10.52 -2.41 4.06
CA GLY A 99 9.73 -2.90 5.18
C GLY A 99 9.62 -1.84 6.25
N GLY A 100 9.13 -2.25 7.39
CA GLY A 100 8.97 -1.39 8.56
C GLY A 100 8.72 -2.19 9.82
N ILE A 101 8.14 -1.53 10.81
CA ILE A 101 7.73 -2.14 12.07
C ILE A 101 6.44 -1.49 12.55
N ASP A 102 5.46 -2.32 12.94
CA ASP A 102 4.25 -1.90 13.62
C ASP A 102 4.46 -2.09 15.14
N LEU A 103 4.29 -1.02 15.92
CA LEU A 103 4.59 -1.03 17.35
C LEU A 103 3.46 -1.68 18.18
N ASN A 104 3.06 -2.88 17.75
CA ASN A 104 2.12 -3.73 18.45
C ASN A 104 2.79 -4.53 19.58
N ARG A 105 2.00 -5.26 20.36
CA ARG A 105 2.48 -5.96 21.56
C ARG A 105 3.55 -7.01 21.30
N THR A 106 3.52 -7.67 20.17
CA THR A 106 4.48 -8.74 19.81
C THR A 106 5.90 -8.24 19.63
N VAL A 107 6.08 -6.96 19.26
CA VAL A 107 7.40 -6.31 19.19
C VAL A 107 7.74 -5.56 20.48
N GLY A 108 6.94 -5.73 21.55
CA GLY A 108 7.09 -5.07 22.84
C GLY A 108 6.36 -3.74 22.97
N GLY A 109 5.36 -3.46 22.12
CA GLY A 109 4.59 -2.20 22.12
C GLY A 109 5.43 -1.03 21.62
N ILE A 110 5.35 0.12 22.30
CA ILE A 110 6.18 1.28 22.00
C ILE A 110 7.62 0.96 22.47
N ASN A 111 8.38 0.31 21.60
CA ASN A 111 9.69 -0.25 21.90
C ASN A 111 10.82 0.45 21.11
N PRO A 112 11.53 1.42 21.71
CA PRO A 112 12.66 2.10 21.08
C PRO A 112 13.78 1.14 20.62
N ALA A 113 14.05 0.08 21.38
CA ALA A 113 15.08 -0.89 21.03
C ALA A 113 14.74 -1.69 19.77
N ALA A 114 13.46 -2.04 19.57
CA ALA A 114 13.00 -2.72 18.36
C ALA A 114 13.13 -1.81 17.14
N VAL A 115 12.79 -0.52 17.25
CA VAL A 115 12.97 0.46 16.17
C VAL A 115 14.45 0.61 15.82
N GLU A 116 15.32 0.76 16.82
CA GLU A 116 16.76 0.89 16.59
C GLU A 116 17.36 -0.39 15.99
N HIS A 117 16.89 -1.58 16.42
CA HIS A 117 17.30 -2.84 15.83
C HIS A 117 16.91 -2.92 14.34
N MET A 118 15.68 -2.53 13.98
CA MET A 118 15.22 -2.50 12.58
C MET A 118 16.17 -1.71 11.68
N THR A 119 16.73 -0.60 12.16
CA THR A 119 17.67 0.22 11.35
C THR A 119 19.01 -0.45 11.08
N ARG A 120 19.38 -1.46 11.89
CA ARG A 120 20.63 -2.23 11.75
C ARG A 120 20.50 -3.47 10.91
N VAL A 121 19.27 -3.84 10.50
CA VAL A 121 19.07 -5.00 9.62
C VAL A 121 19.79 -4.76 8.30
N THR A 122 20.50 -5.78 7.82
CA THR A 122 21.28 -5.73 6.57
C THR A 122 20.49 -5.10 5.42
N GLY A 123 21.12 -4.17 4.71
CA GLY A 123 20.55 -3.43 3.60
C GLY A 123 19.84 -2.13 4.00
N GLY A 124 19.46 -1.93 5.27
CA GLY A 124 18.79 -0.71 5.73
C GLY A 124 17.42 -0.49 5.07
N PHE A 125 16.68 -1.57 4.79
CA PHE A 125 15.41 -1.49 4.09
C PHE A 125 14.19 -1.33 5.00
N GLY A 126 14.36 -1.33 6.34
CA GLY A 126 13.36 -0.87 7.30
C GLY A 126 13.17 0.64 7.16
N ARG A 127 12.00 1.07 6.69
CA ARG A 127 11.77 2.48 6.32
C ARG A 127 10.67 3.15 7.11
N ILE A 128 9.60 2.43 7.45
CA ILE A 128 8.43 3.00 8.10
C ILE A 128 8.29 2.43 9.52
N VAL A 129 8.00 3.30 10.46
CA VAL A 129 7.60 2.96 11.82
C VAL A 129 6.14 3.36 11.98
N TRP A 130 5.26 2.37 12.04
CA TRP A 130 3.86 2.59 12.37
C TRP A 130 3.68 2.60 13.88
N MET A 131 3.03 3.62 14.41
CA MET A 131 2.46 3.55 15.75
C MET A 131 1.51 2.35 15.85
N PRO A 132 1.11 1.91 17.05
CA PRO A 132 0.30 0.71 17.19
C PRO A 132 -0.86 0.66 16.20
N THR A 133 -1.09 -0.52 15.63
CA THR A 133 -2.18 -0.78 14.68
C THR A 133 -3.26 -1.62 15.34
N PHE A 134 -3.31 -2.94 15.13
CA PHE A 134 -4.35 -3.76 15.75
C PHE A 134 -4.36 -3.73 17.28
N ASP A 135 -3.20 -3.52 17.92
CA ASP A 135 -3.13 -3.41 19.37
C ASP A 135 -3.28 -1.96 19.88
N ALA A 136 -3.47 -0.97 19.01
CA ALA A 136 -3.73 0.40 19.45
C ALA A 136 -4.93 0.45 20.41
N GLU A 137 -4.84 1.25 21.46
CA GLU A 137 -5.95 1.44 22.40
C GLU A 137 -7.22 1.90 21.69
N ASN A 138 -7.10 2.82 20.73
CA ASN A 138 -8.21 3.27 19.90
C ASN A 138 -8.85 2.13 19.08
N GLN A 139 -8.03 1.23 18.51
CA GLN A 139 -8.53 0.07 17.76
C GLN A 139 -9.28 -0.91 18.67
N VAL A 140 -8.69 -1.28 19.80
CA VAL A 140 -9.28 -2.22 20.75
C VAL A 140 -10.61 -1.69 21.29
N ARG A 141 -10.66 -0.41 21.62
CA ARG A 141 -11.88 0.28 22.05
C ARG A 141 -12.95 0.30 20.95
N TYR A 142 -12.58 0.62 19.71
CA TYR A 142 -13.48 0.63 18.55
C TYR A 142 -14.07 -0.75 18.29
N SER A 143 -13.25 -1.80 18.34
CA SER A 143 -13.66 -3.19 18.12
C SER A 143 -14.43 -3.78 19.32
N LYS A 144 -14.53 -3.03 20.44
CA LYS A 144 -15.16 -3.49 21.70
C LYS A 144 -14.57 -4.80 22.25
N GLU A 145 -13.27 -4.98 22.02
CA GLU A 145 -12.55 -6.15 22.49
C GLU A 145 -12.01 -5.91 23.91
N SER A 146 -11.96 -6.99 24.73
CA SER A 146 -11.44 -6.95 26.10
C SER A 146 -10.03 -7.53 26.20
N ARG A 147 -9.15 -7.18 25.24
CA ARG A 147 -7.75 -7.61 25.24
C ARG A 147 -6.81 -6.45 25.58
N PRO A 148 -5.58 -6.75 26.03
CA PRO A 148 -4.59 -5.73 26.27
C PRO A 148 -4.30 -4.90 25.01
N SER A 149 -4.14 -3.59 25.19
CA SER A 149 -3.82 -2.62 24.15
C SER A 149 -2.48 -1.93 24.39
N VAL A 150 -2.03 -1.18 23.39
CA VAL A 150 -0.85 -0.32 23.46
C VAL A 150 -1.32 1.13 23.29
N SER A 151 -1.12 1.94 24.35
CA SER A 151 -1.47 3.35 24.34
C SER A 151 -0.29 4.17 23.81
N VAL A 152 -0.56 5.26 23.10
CA VAL A 152 0.44 6.26 22.71
C VAL A 152 0.38 7.50 23.59
N SER A 153 -0.73 7.69 24.31
CA SER A 153 -0.97 8.84 25.15
C SER A 153 -1.63 8.45 26.48
N ARG A 154 -1.53 9.32 27.47
CA ARG A 154 -2.27 9.24 28.72
C ARG A 154 -2.58 10.64 29.20
N SER A 155 -3.83 10.87 29.62
CA SER A 155 -4.29 12.19 30.12
C SER A 155 -3.92 13.35 29.17
N GLY A 156 -4.09 13.16 27.86
CA GLY A 156 -3.81 14.16 26.83
C GLY A 156 -2.33 14.45 26.59
N GLN A 157 -1.42 13.58 27.02
CA GLN A 157 0.01 13.72 26.78
C GLN A 157 0.60 12.45 26.20
N LEU A 158 1.53 12.59 25.23
CA LEU A 158 2.27 11.46 24.69
C LEU A 158 3.16 10.83 25.77
N LEU A 159 3.22 9.50 25.77
CA LEU A 159 4.07 8.74 26.68
C LEU A 159 5.55 9.01 26.39
N PRO A 160 6.42 8.94 27.42
CA PRO A 160 7.86 9.19 27.26
C PRO A 160 8.52 8.29 26.19
N GLU A 161 8.17 7.01 26.15
CA GLU A 161 8.66 6.03 25.16
C GLU A 161 8.23 6.37 23.73
N VAL A 162 7.05 6.96 23.52
CA VAL A 162 6.60 7.47 22.22
C VAL A 162 7.52 8.58 21.73
N ARG A 163 7.86 9.53 22.61
CA ARG A 163 8.79 10.61 22.29
C ARG A 163 10.19 10.09 21.98
N GLN A 164 10.65 9.03 22.67
CA GLN A 164 11.92 8.37 22.37
C GLN A 164 11.90 7.73 20.97
N VAL A 165 10.82 7.03 20.62
CA VAL A 165 10.64 6.44 19.27
C VAL A 165 10.64 7.54 18.22
N ILE A 166 9.93 8.64 18.42
CA ILE A 166 9.92 9.78 17.49
C ILE A 166 11.33 10.34 17.31
N GLY A 167 12.12 10.45 18.40
CA GLY A 167 13.52 10.85 18.33
C GLY A 167 14.40 9.91 17.48
N LEU A 168 14.17 8.60 17.57
CA LEU A 168 14.87 7.63 16.72
C LEU A 168 14.43 7.75 15.24
N ILE A 169 13.14 7.97 14.99
CA ILE A 169 12.62 8.21 13.64
C ILE A 169 13.31 9.43 13.02
N ALA A 170 13.42 10.53 13.75
CA ALA A 170 14.14 11.73 13.30
C ALA A 170 15.64 11.45 13.05
N LYS A 171 16.31 10.84 14.02
CA LYS A 171 17.74 10.51 13.97
C LYS A 171 18.11 9.64 12.75
N HIS A 172 17.29 8.66 12.43
CA HIS A 172 17.54 7.70 11.35
C HIS A 172 16.82 8.04 10.04
N ASN A 173 16.20 9.24 9.97
CA ASN A 173 15.45 9.71 8.79
C ASN A 173 14.41 8.67 8.28
N LEU A 174 13.71 8.05 9.24
CA LEU A 174 12.63 7.10 8.98
C LEU A 174 11.30 7.84 8.73
N VAL A 175 10.30 7.09 8.33
CA VAL A 175 8.93 7.57 8.20
C VAL A 175 8.17 7.29 9.48
N LEU A 176 7.51 8.30 10.05
CA LEU A 176 6.49 8.14 11.07
C LEU A 176 5.14 7.91 10.41
N ALA A 177 4.48 6.79 10.71
CA ALA A 177 3.10 6.53 10.34
C ALA A 177 2.23 6.43 11.61
N THR A 178 1.04 7.08 11.62
CA THR A 178 0.23 7.23 12.84
C THR A 178 -0.44 5.93 13.31
N GLY A 179 -0.43 4.87 12.50
CA GLY A 179 -1.09 3.61 12.84
C GLY A 179 -2.60 3.75 13.03
N HIS A 180 -3.15 3.03 14.01
CA HIS A 180 -4.57 3.11 14.37
C HIS A 180 -4.84 4.02 15.59
N SER A 181 -3.94 4.95 15.89
CA SER A 181 -4.18 6.00 16.89
C SER A 181 -5.43 6.80 16.53
N SER A 182 -6.11 7.37 17.51
CA SER A 182 -7.26 8.26 17.23
C SER A 182 -6.84 9.47 16.42
N ALA A 183 -7.81 10.19 15.85
CA ALA A 183 -7.52 11.42 15.09
C ALA A 183 -6.76 12.44 15.94
N GLU A 184 -7.14 12.61 17.20
CA GLU A 184 -6.51 13.51 18.16
C GLU A 184 -5.09 13.06 18.51
N GLU A 185 -4.90 11.76 18.80
CA GLU A 185 -3.57 11.20 19.06
C GLU A 185 -2.68 11.30 17.84
N GLY A 186 -3.22 11.07 16.64
CA GLY A 186 -2.51 11.26 15.37
C GLY A 186 -1.95 12.69 15.24
N LEU A 187 -2.77 13.70 15.54
CA LEU A 187 -2.31 15.09 15.54
C LEU A 187 -1.25 15.38 16.60
N MET A 188 -1.37 14.80 17.82
CA MET A 188 -0.35 14.92 18.87
C MET A 188 0.98 14.30 18.43
N LEU A 189 0.95 13.13 17.80
CA LEU A 189 2.12 12.44 17.25
C LEU A 189 2.82 13.29 16.19
N LEU A 190 2.06 13.88 15.26
CA LEU A 190 2.60 14.73 14.20
C LEU A 190 3.18 16.04 14.73
N GLN A 191 2.54 16.67 15.72
CA GLN A 191 3.07 17.87 16.37
C GLN A 191 4.41 17.59 17.05
N GLU A 192 4.51 16.50 17.80
CA GLU A 192 5.75 16.10 18.46
C GLU A 192 6.82 15.73 17.42
N ALA A 193 6.44 15.03 16.35
CA ALA A 193 7.35 14.67 15.27
C ALA A 193 7.94 15.90 14.57
N GLN A 194 7.09 16.88 14.25
CA GLN A 194 7.53 18.16 13.69
C GLN A 194 8.51 18.88 14.66
N ARG A 195 8.18 18.93 15.95
CA ARG A 195 9.04 19.53 16.98
C ARG A 195 10.41 18.86 17.07
N GLN A 196 10.48 17.54 16.85
CA GLN A 196 11.74 16.78 16.88
C GLN A 196 12.44 16.71 15.51
N GLY A 197 11.91 17.38 14.48
CA GLY A 197 12.54 17.46 13.16
C GLY A 197 12.34 16.22 12.27
N VAL A 198 11.30 15.41 12.51
CA VAL A 198 10.92 14.31 11.60
C VAL A 198 10.50 14.89 10.25
N GLN A 199 11.21 14.50 9.19
CA GLN A 199 10.99 15.02 7.84
C GLN A 199 9.91 14.25 7.05
N ARG A 200 9.55 13.04 7.48
CA ARG A 200 8.72 12.10 6.73
C ARG A 200 7.61 11.58 7.62
N MET A 201 6.40 12.01 7.35
CA MET A 201 5.23 11.66 8.16
C MET A 201 4.05 11.29 7.27
N VAL A 202 3.26 10.30 7.70
CA VAL A 202 2.02 9.90 7.04
C VAL A 202 0.94 9.56 8.06
N VAL A 203 -0.26 10.06 7.83
CA VAL A 203 -1.47 9.60 8.54
C VAL A 203 -1.95 8.33 7.86
N THR A 204 -1.91 7.23 8.57
CA THR A 204 -2.31 5.90 8.07
C THR A 204 -3.82 5.88 7.79
N HIS A 205 -4.23 5.50 6.57
CA HIS A 205 -5.63 5.37 6.09
C HIS A 205 -6.64 6.28 6.82
N ALA A 206 -6.40 7.60 6.73
CA ALA A 206 -6.97 8.65 7.59
C ALA A 206 -8.49 8.62 7.75
N MET A 207 -9.24 8.28 6.69
CA MET A 207 -10.70 8.26 6.72
C MET A 207 -11.30 6.93 7.20
N ASN A 208 -10.50 5.86 7.25
CA ASN A 208 -11.01 4.55 7.64
C ASN A 208 -11.15 4.46 9.18
N ALA A 209 -12.15 3.72 9.64
CA ALA A 209 -12.22 3.35 11.05
C ALA A 209 -10.98 2.50 11.44
N PRO A 210 -10.47 2.64 12.65
CA PRO A 210 -11.00 3.41 13.78
C PRO A 210 -10.51 4.87 13.83
N ILE A 211 -9.72 5.35 12.85
CA ILE A 211 -9.12 6.69 12.84
C ILE A 211 -10.18 7.75 12.54
N ALA A 212 -10.88 7.61 11.40
CA ALA A 212 -12.01 8.43 10.97
C ALA A 212 -11.75 9.96 11.09
N MET A 213 -10.58 10.41 10.63
CA MET A 213 -10.28 11.86 10.61
C MET A 213 -11.27 12.63 9.76
N SER A 214 -11.72 13.76 10.28
CA SER A 214 -12.44 14.78 9.51
C SER A 214 -11.50 15.48 8.50
N VAL A 215 -12.08 16.08 7.47
CA VAL A 215 -11.30 16.88 6.49
C VAL A 215 -10.51 17.99 7.18
N ALA A 216 -11.05 18.64 8.20
CA ALA A 216 -10.35 19.68 8.95
C ALA A 216 -9.12 19.15 9.68
N GLN A 217 -9.22 17.96 10.29
CA GLN A 217 -8.09 17.30 10.95
C GLN A 217 -7.04 16.86 9.94
N MET A 218 -7.45 16.34 8.77
CA MET A 218 -6.51 15.99 7.67
C MET A 218 -5.77 17.24 7.16
N GLN A 219 -6.46 18.37 6.99
CA GLN A 219 -5.84 19.64 6.61
C GLN A 219 -4.86 20.15 7.70
N GLN A 220 -5.18 19.93 8.97
CA GLN A 220 -4.26 20.25 10.07
C GLN A 220 -3.02 19.36 10.03
N ALA A 221 -3.17 18.06 9.80
CA ALA A 221 -2.06 17.12 9.65
C ALA A 221 -1.16 17.48 8.44
N ALA A 222 -1.77 17.87 7.31
CA ALA A 222 -1.03 18.33 6.13
C ALA A 222 -0.21 19.60 6.41
N LYS A 223 -0.74 20.55 7.18
CA LYS A 223 0.00 21.75 7.62
C LYS A 223 1.17 21.42 8.53
N LEU A 224 1.15 20.31 9.26
CA LEU A 224 2.27 19.81 10.04
C LEU A 224 3.33 19.10 9.17
N GLY A 225 3.10 18.95 7.86
CA GLY A 225 4.01 18.32 6.92
C GLY A 225 3.74 16.81 6.70
N ALA A 226 2.64 16.29 7.20
CA ALA A 226 2.29 14.89 6.99
C ALA A 226 1.52 14.68 5.68
N PHE A 227 1.79 13.59 5.00
CA PHE A 227 0.91 13.08 3.95
C PHE A 227 -0.32 12.39 4.55
N ILE A 228 -1.42 12.44 3.83
CA ILE A 228 -2.69 11.81 4.19
C ILE A 228 -2.88 10.58 3.30
N GLU A 229 -2.86 9.40 3.89
CA GLU A 229 -3.03 8.15 3.15
C GLU A 229 -4.51 7.80 2.94
N PHE A 230 -4.86 7.50 1.68
CA PHE A 230 -6.14 6.92 1.27
C PHE A 230 -5.87 5.53 0.68
N VAL A 231 -6.61 4.54 1.11
CA VAL A 231 -6.33 3.14 0.77
C VAL A 231 -7.46 2.48 -0.03
N GLY A 232 -7.06 1.66 -1.00
CA GLY A 232 -7.99 0.90 -1.83
C GLY A 232 -8.68 -0.25 -1.14
N SER A 233 -8.32 -0.59 0.10
CA SER A 233 -8.71 -1.77 0.86
C SER A 233 -10.15 -2.21 0.65
N SER A 234 -10.36 -3.53 0.52
CA SER A 234 -11.67 -4.14 0.30
C SER A 234 -12.50 -3.49 -0.83
N PRO A 235 -11.97 -3.39 -2.06
CA PRO A 235 -12.69 -2.77 -3.19
C PRO A 235 -13.99 -3.52 -3.55
N VAL A 236 -14.12 -4.76 -3.09
CA VAL A 236 -15.30 -5.60 -3.27
C VAL A 236 -16.36 -5.43 -2.16
N ALA A 237 -16.07 -4.64 -1.13
CA ALA A 237 -17.04 -4.35 -0.08
C ALA A 237 -18.24 -3.55 -0.64
N ALA A 238 -19.42 -3.78 -0.09
CA ALA A 238 -20.66 -3.17 -0.57
C ALA A 238 -20.63 -1.62 -0.50
N ASP A 239 -19.86 -1.05 0.42
CA ASP A 239 -19.71 0.40 0.61
C ASP A 239 -18.56 1.02 -0.21
N ALA A 240 -17.77 0.22 -0.95
CA ALA A 240 -16.56 0.70 -1.63
C ALA A 240 -16.85 1.90 -2.55
N ARG A 241 -17.97 1.88 -3.25
CA ARG A 241 -18.36 2.99 -4.15
C ARG A 241 -18.53 4.30 -3.38
N THR A 242 -19.35 4.30 -2.32
CA THR A 242 -19.62 5.48 -1.49
C THR A 242 -18.35 5.96 -0.78
N ARG A 243 -17.52 5.03 -0.32
CA ARG A 243 -16.24 5.35 0.30
C ARG A 243 -15.31 6.07 -0.67
N TYR A 244 -15.19 5.61 -1.91
CA TYR A 244 -14.35 6.26 -2.92
C TYR A 244 -14.90 7.61 -3.38
N ASP A 245 -16.23 7.83 -3.36
CA ASP A 245 -16.83 9.14 -3.55
C ASP A 245 -16.36 10.11 -2.45
N GLY A 246 -16.44 9.68 -1.19
CA GLY A 246 -15.94 10.42 -0.03
C GLY A 246 -14.43 10.71 -0.09
N PHE A 247 -13.63 9.75 -0.57
CA PHE A 247 -12.18 9.95 -0.74
C PHE A 247 -11.89 11.02 -1.79
N ALA A 248 -12.54 10.96 -2.95
CA ALA A 248 -12.35 11.97 -4.00
C ALA A 248 -12.69 13.39 -3.50
N ASP A 249 -13.76 13.54 -2.72
CA ASP A 249 -14.16 14.82 -2.13
C ASP A 249 -13.15 15.29 -1.07
N ALA A 250 -12.67 14.40 -0.21
CA ALA A 250 -11.67 14.72 0.79
C ALA A 250 -10.32 15.10 0.15
N ILE A 251 -9.88 14.36 -0.85
CA ILE A 251 -8.64 14.65 -1.59
C ILE A 251 -8.69 16.05 -2.22
N ARG A 252 -9.80 16.43 -2.85
CA ARG A 252 -9.95 17.81 -3.40
C ARG A 252 -9.83 18.88 -2.32
N LYS A 253 -10.39 18.64 -1.13
CA LYS A 253 -10.38 19.60 -0.01
C LYS A 253 -9.04 19.66 0.72
N VAL A 254 -8.33 18.55 0.83
CA VAL A 254 -6.97 18.46 1.42
C VAL A 254 -5.93 18.99 0.45
N GLY A 255 -6.08 18.65 -0.83
CA GLY A 255 -5.17 18.93 -1.93
C GLY A 255 -4.32 17.70 -2.28
N PRO A 256 -4.26 17.29 -3.57
CA PRO A 256 -3.49 16.12 -4.03
C PRO A 256 -2.00 16.17 -3.67
N ALA A 257 -1.45 17.38 -3.48
CA ALA A 257 -0.06 17.58 -3.07
C ALA A 257 0.27 16.98 -1.70
N PHE A 258 -0.74 16.78 -0.86
CA PHE A 258 -0.60 16.28 0.52
C PHE A 258 -1.18 14.88 0.69
N CYS A 259 -1.60 14.21 -0.38
CA CYS A 259 -2.26 12.90 -0.31
C CYS A 259 -1.35 11.81 -0.88
N ILE A 260 -1.46 10.60 -0.34
CA ILE A 260 -0.85 9.37 -0.85
C ILE A 260 -1.97 8.35 -1.09
N LEU A 261 -1.87 7.63 -2.21
CA LEU A 261 -2.72 6.49 -2.50
C LEU A 261 -1.90 5.21 -2.31
N SER A 262 -2.49 4.22 -1.63
CA SER A 262 -1.90 2.90 -1.43
C SER A 262 -2.97 1.81 -1.44
N SER A 263 -2.57 0.54 -1.43
CA SER A 263 -3.54 -0.54 -1.57
C SER A 263 -4.17 -0.95 -0.25
N ASP A 264 -3.39 -1.15 0.80
CA ASP A 264 -3.78 -1.84 2.03
C ASP A 264 -4.41 -3.21 1.70
N LEU A 265 -3.83 -3.92 0.72
CA LEU A 265 -4.30 -5.21 0.22
C LEU A 265 -3.28 -6.33 0.53
N GLY A 266 -3.75 -7.57 0.34
CA GLY A 266 -3.05 -8.81 0.62
C GLY A 266 -3.88 -9.77 1.47
N GLN A 267 -5.05 -9.37 1.93
CA GLN A 267 -5.97 -10.21 2.70
C GLN A 267 -6.66 -11.20 1.75
N MET A 268 -6.94 -12.41 2.25
CA MET A 268 -7.71 -13.41 1.53
C MET A 268 -9.10 -12.87 1.11
N GLY A 269 -9.53 -13.21 -0.10
CA GLY A 269 -10.83 -12.80 -0.63
C GLY A 269 -10.88 -11.41 -1.27
N ASN A 270 -9.81 -10.61 -1.13
CA ASN A 270 -9.64 -9.36 -1.85
C ASN A 270 -8.83 -9.57 -3.15
N PRO A 271 -8.89 -8.63 -4.11
CA PRO A 271 -7.95 -8.60 -5.23
C PRO A 271 -6.50 -8.58 -4.73
N LEU A 272 -5.58 -9.10 -5.53
CA LEU A 272 -4.16 -9.01 -5.25
C LEU A 272 -3.69 -7.55 -5.21
N PRO A 273 -2.66 -7.20 -4.42
CA PRO A 273 -2.26 -5.81 -4.18
C PRO A 273 -2.11 -4.97 -5.44
N ALA A 274 -1.34 -5.43 -6.43
CA ALA A 274 -1.12 -4.66 -7.65
C ALA A 274 -2.41 -4.49 -8.48
N ASP A 275 -3.27 -5.52 -8.55
CA ASP A 275 -4.52 -5.45 -9.29
C ASP A 275 -5.53 -4.53 -8.62
N GLY A 276 -5.70 -4.69 -7.30
CA GLY A 276 -6.61 -3.86 -6.52
C GLY A 276 -6.14 -2.40 -6.44
N PHE A 277 -4.83 -2.16 -6.36
CA PHE A 277 -4.28 -0.81 -6.41
C PHE A 277 -4.58 -0.14 -7.74
N GLY A 278 -4.32 -0.80 -8.88
CA GLY A 278 -4.66 -0.28 -10.19
C GLY A 278 -6.15 0.02 -10.35
N ALA A 279 -7.02 -0.87 -9.87
CA ALA A 279 -8.46 -0.65 -9.87
C ALA A 279 -8.87 0.56 -9.01
N PHE A 280 -8.26 0.74 -7.84
CA PHE A 280 -8.51 1.90 -6.98
C PHE A 280 -8.12 3.21 -7.66
N LEU A 281 -6.94 3.28 -8.28
CA LEU A 281 -6.49 4.47 -9.01
C LEU A 281 -7.45 4.83 -10.15
N LEU A 282 -7.92 3.84 -10.91
CA LEU A 282 -8.90 4.05 -11.97
C LEU A 282 -10.25 4.52 -11.42
N ALA A 283 -10.71 3.92 -10.32
CA ALA A 283 -11.96 4.31 -9.68
C ALA A 283 -11.95 5.79 -9.19
N LEU A 284 -10.80 6.29 -8.76
CA LEU A 284 -10.65 7.71 -8.39
C LEU A 284 -10.62 8.61 -9.64
N ARG A 285 -10.04 8.15 -10.76
CA ARG A 285 -10.10 8.87 -12.04
C ARG A 285 -11.55 9.00 -12.55
N GLU A 286 -12.34 7.94 -12.45
CA GLU A 286 -13.78 7.97 -12.80
C GLU A 286 -14.57 9.00 -11.96
N ARG A 287 -14.03 9.37 -10.79
CA ARG A 287 -14.57 10.41 -9.90
C ARG A 287 -14.03 11.80 -10.18
N GLY A 288 -13.35 11.97 -11.32
CA GLY A 288 -12.89 13.26 -11.83
C GLY A 288 -11.54 13.73 -11.29
N LEU A 289 -10.76 12.87 -10.58
CA LEU A 289 -9.36 13.18 -10.33
C LEU A 289 -8.56 13.02 -11.64
N THR A 290 -7.75 13.98 -11.97
CA THR A 290 -6.96 14.00 -13.20
C THR A 290 -5.83 12.95 -13.16
N ALA A 291 -5.28 12.60 -14.32
CA ALA A 291 -4.12 11.70 -14.40
C ALA A 291 -2.92 12.27 -13.64
N ALA A 292 -2.69 13.58 -13.75
CA ALA A 292 -1.58 14.25 -13.04
C ALA A 292 -1.76 14.21 -11.51
N GLU A 293 -2.98 14.38 -11.00
CA GLU A 293 -3.26 14.25 -9.57
C GLU A 293 -3.04 12.81 -9.08
N ILE A 294 -3.49 11.81 -9.83
CA ILE A 294 -3.23 10.39 -9.52
C ILE A 294 -1.72 10.11 -9.54
N ASP A 295 -1.00 10.55 -10.56
CA ASP A 295 0.45 10.36 -10.66
C ASP A 295 1.17 11.00 -9.47
N ARG A 296 0.77 12.21 -9.08
CA ARG A 296 1.31 12.85 -7.89
C ARG A 296 1.11 12.03 -6.63
N MET A 297 -0.09 11.53 -6.41
CA MET A 297 -0.45 10.80 -5.17
C MET A 297 0.04 9.35 -5.16
N ALA A 298 0.19 8.71 -6.31
CA ALA A 298 0.61 7.31 -6.41
C ALA A 298 2.10 7.13 -6.76
N LYS A 299 2.78 8.19 -7.22
CA LYS A 299 4.17 8.11 -7.69
C LYS A 299 5.08 9.10 -6.96
N GLU A 300 4.79 10.42 -7.05
CA GLU A 300 5.69 11.46 -6.55
C GLU A 300 5.69 11.53 -5.01
N ASN A 301 4.51 11.70 -4.40
CA ASN A 301 4.38 11.85 -2.97
C ASN A 301 4.90 10.63 -2.19
N PRO A 302 4.54 9.36 -2.53
CA PRO A 302 5.09 8.21 -1.82
C PRO A 302 6.59 8.02 -2.08
N ALA A 303 7.11 8.40 -3.25
CA ALA A 303 8.55 8.42 -3.51
C ALA A 303 9.27 9.44 -2.61
N GLN A 304 8.72 10.65 -2.48
CA GLN A 304 9.23 11.67 -1.55
C GLN A 304 9.20 11.16 -0.11
N LEU A 305 8.08 10.55 0.32
CA LEU A 305 7.94 9.97 1.66
C LEU A 305 9.04 8.94 1.94
N LEU A 306 9.35 8.07 0.98
CA LEU A 306 10.36 7.01 1.13
C LEU A 306 11.80 7.50 0.86
N GLY A 307 11.99 8.68 0.27
CA GLY A 307 13.29 9.23 -0.12
C GLY A 307 13.90 8.51 -1.33
N LEU A 308 13.08 8.29 -2.35
CA LEU A 308 13.44 7.67 -3.64
C LEU A 308 13.72 8.71 -4.70
#